data_d03caf146268afa22afbcd858dbe78ba
#
_entry.id   d03caf146268afa22afbcd858dbe78ba
#
_cell.length_a   1.000
_cell.length_b   1.000
_cell.length_c   1.000
_cell.angle_alpha   90.00
_cell.angle_beta   90.00
_cell.angle_gamma   90.00
#
_symmetry.space_group_name_H-M   'P 1'
#
loop_
_entity.id
_entity.type
_entity.pdbx_description
1 polymer ?
#
loop_
_entity_poly.entity_id
_entity_poly.type
_entity_poly.pdbx_seq_one_letter_code
_entity_poly.pdbx_strand_id
1 'polypeptide(L)'
;MSIALKLNKYLNSFFKLDLKEADKELYKSIEEEFLRQQNHIELIASENIVSKAVLEAQGSVLTNKYAEGYPGKRYYGGCEHVDISENLAIDRAKELFNCKFANVQPHSGAQANGAVYLALLKPGDTTLAMSLNSGGHLTCLLYTSPSPRDQEAS
;
A
#
# COMPACT_ATOMS: atom_id res chain seq x y z
N MET A 1 -13.33 -4.81 43.76
CA MET A 1 -12.65 -5.22 42.51
C MET A 1 -11.63 -4.14 42.16
N SER A 2 -10.33 -4.47 42.13
CA SER A 2 -9.25 -3.47 41.98
C SER A 2 -9.29 -2.80 40.59
N ILE A 3 -8.84 -1.56 40.52
CA ILE A 3 -8.74 -0.78 39.27
C ILE A 3 -7.93 -1.56 38.21
N ALA A 4 -6.87 -2.27 38.61
CA ALA A 4 -6.05 -3.09 37.75
C ALA A 4 -6.85 -4.25 37.07
N LEU A 5 -7.78 -4.88 37.83
CA LEU A 5 -8.63 -5.93 37.27
C LEU A 5 -9.67 -5.38 36.27
N LYS A 6 -10.21 -4.18 36.51
CA LYS A 6 -11.11 -3.51 35.56
C LYS A 6 -10.36 -3.08 34.29
N LEU A 7 -9.15 -2.54 34.44
CA LEU A 7 -8.31 -2.13 33.32
C LEU A 7 -7.90 -3.34 32.45
N ASN A 8 -7.52 -4.44 33.09
CA ASN A 8 -7.13 -5.65 32.36
C ASN A 8 -8.32 -6.30 31.62
N LYS A 9 -9.52 -6.25 32.20
CA LYS A 9 -10.75 -6.69 31.51
C LYS A 9 -11.10 -5.79 30.33
N TYR A 10 -10.92 -4.47 30.47
CA TYR A 10 -11.14 -3.49 29.39
C TYR A 10 -10.13 -3.68 28.25
N LEU A 11 -8.84 -3.79 28.55
CA LEU A 11 -7.79 -4.02 27.55
C LEU A 11 -7.99 -5.35 26.82
N ASN A 12 -8.38 -6.41 27.53
CA ASN A 12 -8.68 -7.71 26.91
C ASN A 12 -9.89 -7.67 25.97
N SER A 13 -10.90 -6.83 26.26
CA SER A 13 -12.02 -6.64 25.34
C SER A 13 -11.62 -5.82 24.13
N PHE A 14 -10.87 -4.73 24.32
CA PHE A 14 -10.41 -3.83 23.25
C PHE A 14 -9.69 -4.58 22.11
N PHE A 15 -8.77 -5.49 22.46
CA PHE A 15 -8.01 -6.27 21.45
C PHE A 15 -8.78 -7.44 20.82
N LYS A 16 -10.01 -7.72 21.29
CA LYS A 16 -10.81 -8.86 20.83
C LYS A 16 -12.09 -8.46 20.12
N LEU A 17 -12.48 -7.20 20.22
CA LEU A 17 -13.66 -6.70 19.52
C LEU A 17 -13.40 -6.69 18.03
N ASP A 18 -14.35 -7.19 17.26
CA ASP A 18 -14.37 -6.96 15.83
C ASP A 18 -14.79 -5.51 15.51
N LEU A 19 -14.62 -5.09 14.27
CA LEU A 19 -14.95 -3.72 13.87
C LEU A 19 -16.42 -3.36 14.12
N LYS A 20 -17.33 -4.31 13.91
CA LYS A 20 -18.76 -4.11 14.10
C LYS A 20 -19.12 -3.76 15.53
N GLU A 21 -18.38 -4.30 16.50
CA GLU A 21 -18.57 -4.02 17.91
C GLU A 21 -17.78 -2.77 18.36
N ALA A 22 -16.58 -2.58 17.81
CA ALA A 22 -15.67 -1.50 18.17
C ALA A 22 -16.10 -0.15 17.61
N ASP A 23 -16.54 -0.11 16.33
CA ASP A 23 -16.93 1.11 15.62
C ASP A 23 -18.06 0.82 14.62
N LYS A 24 -19.27 1.00 15.08
CA LYS A 24 -20.49 0.72 14.29
C LYS A 24 -20.67 1.67 13.11
N GLU A 25 -20.21 2.91 13.23
CA GLU A 25 -20.35 3.92 12.17
C GLU A 25 -19.41 3.59 11.02
N LEU A 26 -18.16 3.28 11.31
CA LEU A 26 -17.19 2.85 10.31
C LEU A 26 -17.59 1.50 9.69
N TYR A 27 -18.04 0.55 10.49
CA TYR A 27 -18.51 -0.74 9.99
C TYR A 27 -19.67 -0.57 9.00
N LYS A 28 -20.65 0.28 9.32
CA LYS A 28 -21.78 0.59 8.44
C LYS A 28 -21.31 1.23 7.12
N SER A 29 -20.37 2.17 7.19
CA SER A 29 -19.80 2.81 5.97
C SER A 29 -19.16 1.77 5.05
N ILE A 30 -18.45 0.78 5.60
CA ILE A 30 -17.84 -0.31 4.82
C ILE A 30 -18.90 -1.23 4.20
N GLU A 31 -19.98 -1.56 4.94
CA GLU A 31 -21.08 -2.33 4.39
C GLU A 31 -21.80 -1.57 3.24
N GLU A 32 -22.02 -0.28 3.40
CA GLU A 32 -22.63 0.56 2.35
C GLU A 32 -21.74 0.64 1.11
N GLU A 33 -20.44 0.77 1.26
CA GLU A 33 -19.48 0.74 0.14
C GLU A 33 -19.45 -0.63 -0.54
N PHE A 34 -19.50 -1.72 0.21
CA PHE A 34 -19.60 -3.07 -0.37
C PHE A 34 -20.87 -3.21 -1.23
N LEU A 35 -22.02 -2.72 -0.75
CA LEU A 35 -23.27 -2.72 -1.51
C LEU A 35 -23.19 -1.82 -2.74
N ARG A 36 -22.50 -0.67 -2.63
CA ARG A 36 -22.26 0.22 -3.78
C ARG A 36 -21.49 -0.52 -4.87
N GLN A 37 -20.39 -1.17 -4.52
CA GLN A 37 -19.57 -1.92 -5.47
C GLN A 37 -20.32 -3.08 -6.13
N GLN A 38 -21.26 -3.71 -5.41
CA GLN A 38 -22.10 -4.77 -6.00
C GLN A 38 -23.16 -4.26 -6.98
N ASN A 39 -23.69 -3.07 -6.73
CA ASN A 39 -24.88 -2.56 -7.43
C ASN A 39 -24.56 -1.50 -8.50
N HIS A 40 -23.33 -0.99 -8.56
CA HIS A 40 -22.93 0.02 -9.52
C HIS A 40 -21.86 -0.52 -10.47
N ILE A 41 -21.94 -0.09 -11.72
CA ILE A 41 -20.91 -0.35 -12.71
C ILE A 41 -19.77 0.64 -12.49
N GLU A 42 -18.59 0.13 -12.20
CA GLU A 42 -17.39 0.96 -12.07
C GLU A 42 -16.73 1.15 -13.44
N LEU A 43 -16.57 2.41 -13.85
CA LEU A 43 -15.98 2.78 -15.13
C LEU A 43 -14.58 3.40 -14.99
N ILE A 44 -14.02 3.43 -13.78
CA ILE A 44 -12.66 3.92 -13.55
C ILE A 44 -11.69 2.80 -13.89
N ALA A 45 -11.00 2.89 -15.03
CA ALA A 45 -10.14 1.84 -15.57
C ALA A 45 -8.96 1.46 -14.67
N SER A 46 -8.55 2.32 -13.75
CA SER A 46 -7.47 2.08 -12.80
C SER A 46 -7.92 1.35 -11.51
N GLU A 47 -9.22 1.19 -11.29
CA GLU A 47 -9.72 0.45 -10.15
C GLU A 47 -9.67 -1.06 -10.39
N ASN A 48 -9.33 -1.80 -9.34
CA ASN A 48 -9.28 -3.26 -9.35
C ASN A 48 -9.95 -3.82 -8.09
N ILE A 49 -10.99 -4.64 -8.29
CA ILE A 49 -11.67 -5.31 -7.19
C ILE A 49 -10.82 -6.50 -6.76
N VAL A 50 -10.28 -6.41 -5.55
CA VAL A 50 -9.40 -7.44 -5.01
C VAL A 50 -10.18 -8.62 -4.43
N SER A 51 -9.54 -9.78 -4.38
CA SER A 51 -10.13 -10.97 -3.75
C SER A 51 -10.19 -10.86 -2.22
N LYS A 52 -11.05 -11.65 -1.61
CA LYS A 52 -11.12 -11.78 -0.15
C LYS A 52 -9.76 -12.14 0.46
N ALA A 53 -8.99 -13.01 -0.18
CA ALA A 53 -7.65 -13.39 0.29
C ALA A 53 -6.68 -12.21 0.34
N VAL A 54 -6.76 -11.26 -0.61
CA VAL A 54 -5.96 -10.02 -0.57
C VAL A 54 -6.37 -9.14 0.60
N LEU A 55 -7.68 -9.00 0.86
CA LEU A 55 -8.18 -8.23 2.01
C LEU A 55 -7.73 -8.84 3.34
N GLU A 56 -7.80 -10.17 3.47
CA GLU A 56 -7.33 -10.89 4.66
C GLU A 56 -5.83 -10.72 4.88
N ALA A 57 -5.02 -10.76 3.82
CA ALA A 57 -3.58 -10.54 3.91
C ALA A 57 -3.25 -9.11 4.35
N GLN A 58 -3.91 -8.09 3.78
CA GLN A 58 -3.73 -6.69 4.14
C GLN A 58 -4.12 -6.39 5.58
N GLY A 59 -5.22 -6.95 6.06
CA GLY A 59 -5.71 -6.79 7.43
C GLY A 59 -5.09 -7.75 8.45
N SER A 60 -4.01 -8.43 8.11
CA SER A 60 -3.37 -9.41 8.98
C SER A 60 -2.46 -8.77 10.04
N VAL A 61 -1.96 -9.61 10.95
CA VAL A 61 -1.00 -9.21 11.98
C VAL A 61 0.33 -8.69 11.42
N LEU A 62 0.61 -8.89 10.14
CA LEU A 62 1.78 -8.30 9.46
C LEU A 62 1.76 -6.76 9.53
N THR A 63 0.58 -6.15 9.63
CA THR A 63 0.39 -4.70 9.85
C THR A 63 1.13 -4.17 11.09
N ASN A 64 1.32 -5.00 12.11
CA ASN A 64 1.99 -4.62 13.34
C ASN A 64 3.53 -4.63 13.24
N LYS A 65 4.09 -5.19 12.15
CA LYS A 65 5.53 -5.40 12.07
C LYS A 65 6.23 -4.27 11.34
N TYR A 66 7.15 -3.63 12.01
CA TYR A 66 8.09 -2.69 11.41
C TYR A 66 9.27 -3.47 10.80
N ALA A 67 9.40 -3.42 9.45
CA ALA A 67 10.33 -4.25 8.68
C ALA A 67 11.20 -3.42 7.72
N GLU A 68 11.80 -2.36 8.23
CA GLU A 68 12.71 -1.52 7.47
C GLU A 68 13.93 -2.30 6.96
N GLY A 69 14.34 -2.04 5.73
CA GLY A 69 15.38 -2.78 5.02
C GLY A 69 14.80 -3.79 4.03
N TYR A 70 15.59 -4.80 3.66
CA TYR A 70 15.20 -5.85 2.70
C TYR A 70 15.27 -7.23 3.34
N PRO A 71 14.64 -8.27 2.76
CA PRO A 71 14.74 -9.63 3.26
C PRO A 71 16.18 -10.06 3.53
N GLY A 72 16.44 -10.59 4.71
CA GLY A 72 17.77 -10.95 5.17
C GLY A 72 18.72 -9.80 5.52
N LYS A 73 18.28 -8.54 5.33
CA LYS A 73 19.05 -7.32 5.63
C LYS A 73 18.16 -6.28 6.32
N ARG A 74 17.52 -6.66 7.40
CA ARG A 74 16.64 -5.80 8.18
C ARG A 74 17.42 -5.04 9.25
N TYR A 75 16.92 -3.85 9.57
CA TYR A 75 17.46 -3.04 10.69
C TYR A 75 16.98 -3.53 12.05
N TYR A 76 15.88 -4.29 12.10
CA TYR A 76 15.24 -4.78 13.33
C TYR A 76 15.08 -6.30 13.32
N GLY A 77 15.07 -6.90 14.52
CA GLY A 77 14.80 -8.33 14.69
C GLY A 77 13.33 -8.70 14.51
N GLY A 78 13.04 -10.00 14.46
CA GLY A 78 11.68 -10.53 14.35
C GLY A 78 11.07 -10.39 12.95
N CYS A 79 11.89 -10.35 11.91
CA CYS A 79 11.46 -10.16 10.53
C CYS A 79 11.42 -11.46 9.71
N GLU A 80 11.69 -12.60 10.32
CA GLU A 80 11.78 -13.90 9.65
C GLU A 80 10.52 -14.28 8.87
N HIS A 81 9.35 -13.93 9.37
CA HIS A 81 8.07 -14.24 8.70
C HIS A 81 7.68 -13.19 7.66
N VAL A 82 7.93 -11.91 7.88
CA VAL A 82 7.72 -10.88 6.86
C VAL A 82 8.69 -11.03 5.70
N ASP A 83 9.90 -11.53 5.94
CA ASP A 83 10.88 -11.87 4.90
C ASP A 83 10.34 -12.96 3.97
N ILE A 84 9.66 -13.97 4.51
CA ILE A 84 9.01 -15.01 3.71
C ILE A 84 7.93 -14.37 2.81
N SER A 85 7.09 -13.51 3.37
CA SER A 85 6.01 -12.85 2.62
C SER A 85 6.56 -11.96 1.50
N GLU A 86 7.60 -11.18 1.77
CA GLU A 86 8.23 -10.31 0.77
C GLU A 86 8.95 -11.12 -0.32
N ASN A 87 9.69 -12.16 0.04
CA ASN A 87 10.34 -13.05 -0.92
C ASN A 87 9.33 -13.75 -1.84
N LEU A 88 8.21 -14.25 -1.29
CA LEU A 88 7.13 -14.81 -2.11
C LEU A 88 6.57 -13.80 -3.11
N ALA A 89 6.38 -12.55 -2.70
CA ALA A 89 5.92 -11.49 -3.60
C ALA A 89 6.94 -11.19 -4.70
N ILE A 90 8.22 -11.10 -4.36
CA ILE A 90 9.34 -10.90 -5.30
C ILE A 90 9.38 -12.04 -6.33
N ASP A 91 9.35 -13.28 -5.88
CA ASP A 91 9.48 -14.44 -6.77
C ASP A 91 8.28 -14.58 -7.70
N ARG A 92 7.06 -14.36 -7.19
CA ARG A 92 5.84 -14.34 -8.01
C ARG A 92 5.80 -13.20 -9.02
N ALA A 93 6.29 -12.01 -8.64
CA ALA A 93 6.43 -10.88 -9.56
C ALA A 93 7.45 -11.21 -10.68
N LYS A 94 8.59 -11.80 -10.34
CA LYS A 94 9.58 -12.24 -11.34
C LYS A 94 9.02 -13.26 -12.30
N GLU A 95 8.27 -14.23 -11.82
CA GLU A 95 7.62 -15.25 -12.64
C GLU A 95 6.55 -14.61 -13.56
N LEU A 96 5.64 -13.80 -12.99
CA LEU A 96 4.55 -13.17 -13.71
C LEU A 96 5.02 -12.27 -14.86
N PHE A 97 6.07 -11.48 -14.61
CA PHE A 97 6.61 -10.53 -15.58
C PHE A 97 7.82 -11.05 -16.37
N ASN A 98 8.19 -12.32 -16.14
CA ASN A 98 9.39 -12.94 -16.75
C ASN A 98 10.63 -12.04 -16.65
N CYS A 99 10.89 -11.49 -15.47
CA CYS A 99 11.99 -10.57 -15.23
C CYS A 99 13.00 -11.13 -14.21
N LYS A 100 14.24 -10.64 -14.28
CA LYS A 100 15.34 -11.10 -13.41
C LYS A 100 15.26 -10.50 -12.00
N PHE A 101 14.73 -9.28 -11.89
CA PHE A 101 14.69 -8.51 -10.67
C PHE A 101 13.29 -7.94 -10.45
N ALA A 102 12.84 -7.91 -9.22
CA ALA A 102 11.62 -7.24 -8.82
C ALA A 102 11.82 -6.56 -7.45
N ASN A 103 11.23 -5.39 -7.27
CA ASN A 103 11.12 -4.71 -5.99
C ASN A 103 9.62 -4.52 -5.71
N VAL A 104 9.15 -5.06 -4.61
CA VAL A 104 7.73 -5.06 -4.21
C VAL A 104 7.43 -4.09 -3.06
N GLN A 105 8.41 -3.27 -2.66
CA GLN A 105 8.26 -2.34 -1.54
C GLN A 105 7.56 -1.02 -1.87
N PRO A 106 7.51 -0.51 -3.14
CA PRO A 106 6.77 0.71 -3.41
C PRO A 106 5.32 0.62 -2.95
N HIS A 107 4.87 1.61 -2.18
CA HIS A 107 3.50 1.63 -1.65
C HIS A 107 2.45 2.06 -2.68
N SER A 108 2.89 2.57 -3.84
CA SER A 108 2.01 3.05 -4.92
C SER A 108 2.73 3.02 -6.27
N GLY A 109 1.95 3.04 -7.36
CA GLY A 109 2.50 3.21 -8.70
C GLY A 109 3.25 4.53 -8.87
N ALA A 110 2.81 5.59 -8.20
CA ALA A 110 3.51 6.89 -8.21
C ALA A 110 4.91 6.78 -7.59
N GLN A 111 5.05 6.09 -6.44
CA GLN A 111 6.36 5.85 -5.83
C GLN A 111 7.26 4.97 -6.73
N ALA A 112 6.71 3.91 -7.31
CA ALA A 112 7.45 3.05 -8.24
C ALA A 112 7.96 3.84 -9.45
N ASN A 113 7.12 4.63 -10.08
CA ASN A 113 7.50 5.49 -11.19
C ASN A 113 8.55 6.54 -10.77
N GLY A 114 8.36 7.18 -9.61
CA GLY A 114 9.35 8.11 -9.06
C GLY A 114 10.72 7.48 -8.88
N ALA A 115 10.79 6.25 -8.37
CA ALA A 115 12.04 5.50 -8.25
C ALA A 115 12.70 5.23 -9.61
N VAL A 116 11.91 4.88 -10.64
CA VAL A 116 12.40 4.69 -12.01
C VAL A 116 12.98 5.99 -12.58
N TYR A 117 12.27 7.11 -12.41
CA TYR A 117 12.79 8.41 -12.86
C TYR A 117 14.09 8.79 -12.16
N LEU A 118 14.17 8.60 -10.85
CA LEU A 118 15.39 8.86 -10.08
C LEU A 118 16.57 7.99 -10.53
N ALA A 119 16.30 6.75 -10.94
CA ALA A 119 17.34 5.83 -11.38
C ALA A 119 17.84 6.10 -12.80
N LEU A 120 16.97 6.55 -13.71
CA LEU A 120 17.26 6.62 -15.13
C LEU A 120 17.48 8.04 -15.67
N LEU A 121 16.99 9.07 -14.98
CA LEU A 121 16.98 10.45 -15.47
C LEU A 121 17.80 11.36 -14.56
N LYS A 122 18.36 12.40 -15.19
CA LYS A 122 19.01 13.53 -14.51
C LYS A 122 18.12 14.78 -14.63
N PRO A 123 18.29 15.78 -13.76
CA PRO A 123 17.67 17.09 -13.95
C PRO A 123 17.97 17.64 -15.36
N GLY A 124 16.92 18.07 -16.07
CA GLY A 124 17.02 18.57 -17.45
C GLY A 124 16.81 17.52 -18.55
N ASP A 125 16.74 16.23 -18.23
CA ASP A 125 16.42 15.20 -19.23
C ASP A 125 14.98 15.33 -19.71
N THR A 126 14.75 15.08 -20.99
CA THR A 126 13.42 15.16 -21.60
C THR A 126 12.68 13.83 -21.50
N THR A 127 11.43 13.86 -21.07
CA THR A 127 10.51 12.71 -21.07
C THR A 127 9.35 12.94 -22.03
N LEU A 128 8.88 11.89 -22.68
CA LEU A 128 7.66 11.91 -23.49
C LEU A 128 6.53 11.23 -22.72
N ALA A 129 5.44 11.94 -22.48
CA ALA A 129 4.28 11.42 -21.78
C ALA A 129 2.98 12.01 -22.35
N MET A 130 1.87 11.32 -22.16
CA MET A 130 0.54 11.85 -22.49
C MET A 130 0.13 12.91 -21.49
N SER A 131 -0.58 13.95 -21.97
CA SER A 131 -1.21 14.93 -21.08
C SER A 131 -2.30 14.27 -20.22
N LEU A 132 -2.59 14.85 -19.07
CA LEU A 132 -3.66 14.36 -18.18
C LEU A 132 -5.01 14.22 -18.91
N ASN A 133 -5.38 15.22 -19.71
CA ASN A 133 -6.62 15.22 -20.50
C ASN A 133 -6.67 14.12 -21.58
N SER A 134 -5.51 13.55 -21.92
CA SER A 134 -5.36 12.44 -22.85
C SER A 134 -5.15 11.08 -22.17
N GLY A 135 -5.43 11.00 -20.87
CA GLY A 135 -5.27 9.77 -20.08
C GLY A 135 -3.89 9.56 -19.48
N GLY A 136 -3.05 10.59 -19.44
CA GLY A 136 -1.75 10.54 -18.77
C GLY A 136 -1.87 10.33 -17.26
N HIS A 137 -0.93 9.59 -16.67
CA HIS A 137 -0.93 9.30 -15.24
C HIS A 137 -0.38 10.48 -14.43
N LEU A 138 -0.97 10.72 -13.24
CA LEU A 138 -0.56 11.75 -12.27
C LEU A 138 0.72 11.42 -11.51
N THR A 139 1.66 10.73 -12.12
CA THR A 139 2.93 10.41 -11.48
C THR A 139 3.83 11.64 -11.51
N CYS A 140 4.39 12.08 -10.39
CA CYS A 140 5.52 13.03 -10.20
C CYS A 140 5.90 14.01 -11.33
N LEU A 141 5.18 14.04 -12.44
CA LEU A 141 5.43 14.83 -13.65
C LEU A 141 4.44 15.97 -13.83
N LEU A 142 3.44 16.09 -12.97
CA LEU A 142 2.51 17.20 -13.03
C LEU A 142 3.07 18.40 -12.27
N TYR A 143 2.93 19.55 -12.91
CA TYR A 143 3.28 20.88 -12.41
C TYR A 143 2.73 21.20 -10.99
N THR A 144 1.74 20.44 -10.53
CA THR A 144 1.10 20.60 -9.22
C THR A 144 1.63 19.62 -8.14
N SER A 145 2.46 18.64 -8.50
CA SER A 145 3.12 17.78 -7.52
C SER A 145 4.50 18.36 -7.26
N PRO A 146 4.77 18.90 -6.05
CA PRO A 146 6.10 19.39 -5.72
C PRO A 146 7.10 18.23 -5.80
N SER A 147 7.85 18.18 -6.88
CA SER A 147 8.99 17.29 -7.07
C SER A 147 10.25 18.02 -6.60
N PRO A 148 11.22 17.35 -6.00
CA PRO A 148 12.54 17.95 -5.73
C PRO A 148 13.19 18.57 -6.98
N ARG A 149 12.75 18.20 -8.18
CA ARG A 149 13.21 18.75 -9.46
C ARG A 149 12.58 20.09 -9.80
N ASP A 150 11.38 20.37 -9.31
CA ASP A 150 10.70 21.65 -9.54
C ASP A 150 11.27 22.76 -8.64
N GLN A 151 11.98 22.38 -7.58
CA GLN A 151 12.59 23.31 -6.64
C GLN A 151 13.98 23.83 -7.11
N GLU A 152 14.62 23.12 -8.04
CA GLU A 152 15.91 23.55 -8.61
C GLU A 152 15.75 24.46 -9.85
N ALA A 153 14.54 24.63 -10.36
CA ALA A 153 14.24 25.41 -11.57
C ALA A 153 13.66 26.81 -11.30
N SER A 154 13.64 27.26 -10.02
CA SER A 154 13.14 28.58 -9.62
C SER A 154 14.22 29.52 -9.13
#